data_e1218a7ff13fbaaef79fea6d4666472f
#
_entry.id   e1218a7ff13fbaaef79fea6d4666472f
#
_cell.length_a   1.000
_cell.length_b   1.000
_cell.length_c   1.000
_cell.angle_alpha   90.00
_cell.angle_beta   90.00
_cell.angle_gamma   90.00
#
_symmetry.space_group_name_H-M   'P 1'
#
loop_
_entity.id
_entity.type
_entity.pdbx_description
1 polymer ?
#
loop_
_entity_poly.entity_id
_entity_poly.type
_entity_poly.pdbx_seq_one_letter_code
_entity_poly.pdbx_strand_id
1 'polypeptide(L)'
;PTRLEYNPSKAKQLLKEAGYSESDSLTFELLYNTSEGHQKIAEAMQQMWKETLGVNIVLTNTDWKVYLSRENTGDFEISRAGWIGDYQDPKTFLDMMVTDRGNNKTGWSNASYDKLLEKAAKSTTQEERYAYLYEAEKILIDELPIIPIYTYTRIYMKHESVKGWEPNLLDSHAYQYITIE
;
A
#
# COMPACT_ATOMS: atom_id res chain seq x y z
N PRO A 1 2.79 8.06 -15.21
CA PRO A 1 2.49 7.53 -13.87
C PRO A 1 3.26 8.32 -12.83
N THR A 2 2.57 8.68 -11.75
CA THR A 2 3.18 9.32 -10.59
C THR A 2 4.11 8.29 -9.93
N ARG A 3 5.35 8.66 -9.67
CA ARG A 3 6.35 7.75 -9.14
C ARG A 3 7.16 8.43 -8.04
N LEU A 4 7.28 7.75 -6.92
CA LEU A 4 8.26 8.12 -5.90
C LEU A 4 9.68 7.81 -6.39
N GLU A 5 10.59 8.77 -6.17
CA GLU A 5 11.99 8.61 -6.52
C GLU A 5 12.82 8.35 -5.27
N TYR A 6 13.80 7.47 -5.39
CA TYR A 6 14.78 7.27 -4.33
C TYR A 6 15.69 8.49 -4.22
N ASN A 7 15.48 9.30 -3.18
CA ASN A 7 16.24 10.54 -2.98
C ASN A 7 16.61 10.75 -1.49
N PRO A 8 17.66 10.07 -1.01
CA PRO A 8 18.11 10.18 0.38
C PRO A 8 18.44 11.60 0.82
N SER A 9 19.01 12.41 -0.08
CA SER A 9 19.37 13.80 0.22
C SER A 9 18.14 14.65 0.50
N LYS A 10 17.09 14.49 -0.32
CA LYS A 10 15.80 15.17 -0.12
C LYS A 10 15.13 14.68 1.16
N ALA A 11 15.16 13.38 1.44
CA ALA A 11 14.61 12.82 2.66
C ALA A 11 15.29 13.39 3.92
N LYS A 12 16.63 13.48 3.94
CA LYS A 12 17.39 14.12 5.03
C LYS A 12 17.03 15.59 5.21
N GLN A 13 16.86 16.31 4.10
CA GLN A 13 16.44 17.71 4.13
C GLN A 13 15.07 17.86 4.77
N LEU A 14 14.08 17.05 4.33
CA LEU A 14 12.71 17.09 4.86
C LEU A 14 12.66 16.72 6.35
N LEU A 15 13.45 15.75 6.78
CA LEU A 15 13.56 15.36 8.18
C LEU A 15 14.07 16.53 9.03
N LYS A 16 15.09 17.24 8.55
CA LYS A 16 15.62 18.43 9.19
C LYS A 16 14.60 19.58 9.22
N GLU A 17 13.87 19.83 8.12
CA GLU A 17 12.79 20.81 8.04
C GLU A 17 11.65 20.50 9.02
N ALA A 18 11.40 19.20 9.29
CA ALA A 18 10.47 18.73 10.29
C ALA A 18 10.98 18.86 11.75
N GLY A 19 12.22 19.31 11.95
CA GLY A 19 12.80 19.58 13.27
C GLY A 19 13.63 18.45 13.85
N TYR A 20 13.82 17.35 13.13
CA TYR A 20 14.65 16.23 13.61
C TYR A 20 16.12 16.38 13.23
N SER A 21 17.01 15.84 14.08
CA SER A 21 18.46 15.89 13.92
C SER A 21 19.12 14.61 14.42
N GLU A 22 20.42 14.48 14.26
CA GLU A 22 21.18 13.35 14.81
C GLU A 22 21.11 13.25 16.34
N SER A 23 20.97 14.39 17.03
CA SER A 23 20.82 14.45 18.49
C SER A 23 19.39 14.28 18.98
N ASP A 24 18.40 14.43 18.07
CA ASP A 24 16.97 14.28 18.34
C ASP A 24 16.34 13.46 17.21
N SER A 25 16.61 12.18 17.22
CA SER A 25 16.20 11.27 16.15
C SER A 25 14.74 10.88 16.27
N LEU A 26 14.02 10.91 15.14
CA LEU A 26 12.66 10.41 15.05
C LEU A 26 12.60 8.92 15.43
N THR A 27 11.66 8.58 16.30
CA THR A 27 11.38 7.20 16.68
C THR A 27 9.89 6.95 16.52
N PHE A 28 9.52 5.83 15.89
CA PHE A 28 8.13 5.41 15.74
C PHE A 28 7.97 3.90 15.65
N GLU A 29 6.74 3.43 15.86
CA GLU A 29 6.35 2.03 15.75
C GLU A 29 6.02 1.67 14.29
N LEU A 30 6.50 0.50 13.84
CA LEU A 30 6.01 -0.18 12.64
C LEU A 30 5.29 -1.46 13.05
N LEU A 31 3.97 -1.42 12.97
CA LEU A 31 3.09 -2.56 13.23
C LEU A 31 3.03 -3.48 12.01
N TYR A 32 3.18 -4.80 12.20
CA TYR A 32 2.95 -5.80 11.17
C TYR A 32 2.38 -7.10 11.73
N ASN A 33 1.59 -7.81 10.92
CA ASN A 33 1.08 -9.12 11.30
C ASN A 33 2.12 -10.22 11.09
N THR A 34 2.05 -11.27 11.92
CA THR A 34 2.97 -12.41 11.90
C THR A 34 3.05 -13.05 10.52
N SER A 35 4.22 -12.98 9.91
CA SER A 35 4.60 -13.61 8.64
C SER A 35 6.10 -13.43 8.45
N GLU A 36 6.81 -14.47 8.03
CA GLU A 36 8.25 -14.35 7.75
C GLU A 36 8.59 -13.30 6.68
N GLY A 37 7.75 -13.20 5.64
CA GLY A 37 7.93 -12.20 4.58
C GLY A 37 7.74 -10.79 5.11
N HIS A 38 6.74 -10.55 5.94
CA HIS A 38 6.47 -9.24 6.54
C HIS A 38 7.59 -8.82 7.49
N GLN A 39 8.08 -9.75 8.30
CA GLN A 39 9.20 -9.51 9.20
C GLN A 39 10.46 -9.09 8.44
N LYS A 40 10.84 -9.83 7.41
CA LYS A 40 12.03 -9.50 6.60
C LYS A 40 11.94 -8.12 5.95
N ILE A 41 10.76 -7.72 5.48
CA ILE A 41 10.53 -6.39 4.92
C ILE A 41 10.63 -5.31 6.00
N ALA A 42 10.02 -5.53 7.16
CA ALA A 42 10.06 -4.60 8.28
C ALA A 42 11.49 -4.39 8.79
N GLU A 43 12.26 -5.48 8.96
CA GLU A 43 13.68 -5.43 9.34
C GLU A 43 14.54 -4.71 8.31
N ALA A 44 14.31 -4.95 7.02
CA ALA A 44 15.01 -4.25 5.95
C ALA A 44 14.71 -2.75 5.94
N MET A 45 13.46 -2.35 6.13
CA MET A 45 13.06 -0.95 6.25
C MET A 45 13.68 -0.29 7.49
N GLN A 46 13.63 -0.96 8.63
CA GLN A 46 14.26 -0.50 9.87
C GLN A 46 15.75 -0.20 9.67
N GLN A 47 16.49 -1.13 9.05
CA GLN A 47 17.91 -0.96 8.77
C GLN A 47 18.17 0.19 7.79
N MET A 48 17.48 0.22 6.65
CA MET A 48 17.65 1.25 5.63
C MET A 48 17.38 2.66 6.17
N TRP A 49 16.33 2.84 6.96
CA TRP A 49 15.99 4.15 7.51
C TRP A 49 16.94 4.54 8.64
N LYS A 50 17.40 3.57 9.44
CA LYS A 50 18.45 3.82 10.45
C LYS A 50 19.76 4.29 9.82
N GLU A 51 20.23 3.58 8.80
CA GLU A 51 21.51 3.89 8.14
C GLU A 51 21.44 5.18 7.32
N THR A 52 20.31 5.42 6.65
CA THR A 52 20.19 6.55 5.73
C THR A 52 19.75 7.83 6.42
N LEU A 53 18.84 7.75 7.38
CA LEU A 53 18.15 8.90 7.98
C LEU A 53 18.43 9.06 9.49
N GLY A 54 19.00 8.06 10.14
CA GLY A 54 19.14 8.05 11.60
C GLY A 54 17.81 7.78 12.35
N VAL A 55 16.75 7.43 11.64
CA VAL A 55 15.42 7.16 12.21
C VAL A 55 15.41 5.82 12.94
N ASN A 56 14.76 5.76 14.10
CA ASN A 56 14.59 4.54 14.87
C ASN A 56 13.18 3.98 14.64
N ILE A 57 13.10 2.73 14.20
CA ILE A 57 11.83 2.02 14.05
C ILE A 57 11.74 0.95 15.14
N VAL A 58 10.65 0.96 15.90
CA VAL A 58 10.29 -0.11 16.83
C VAL A 58 9.38 -1.09 16.08
N LEU A 59 9.86 -2.32 15.86
CA LEU A 59 9.10 -3.34 15.16
C LEU A 59 8.12 -4.02 16.11
N THR A 60 6.82 -3.96 15.81
CA THR A 60 5.78 -4.61 16.60
C THR A 60 5.07 -5.69 15.79
N ASN A 61 5.35 -6.94 16.14
CA ASN A 61 4.70 -8.11 15.58
C ASN A 61 3.47 -8.50 16.40
N THR A 62 2.34 -8.72 15.73
CA THR A 62 1.12 -9.22 16.35
C THR A 62 0.48 -10.32 15.51
N ASP A 63 -0.35 -11.18 16.14
CA ASP A 63 -1.19 -12.09 15.37
C ASP A 63 -2.23 -11.33 14.54
N TRP A 64 -2.78 -12.01 13.53
CA TRP A 64 -3.69 -11.39 12.57
C TRP A 64 -4.91 -10.71 13.19
N LYS A 65 -5.48 -11.29 14.24
CA LYS A 65 -6.68 -10.74 14.88
C LYS A 65 -6.37 -9.45 15.65
N VAL A 66 -5.28 -9.45 16.40
CA VAL A 66 -4.80 -8.26 17.12
C VAL A 66 -4.39 -7.16 16.13
N TYR A 67 -3.66 -7.53 15.08
CA TYR A 67 -3.27 -6.61 14.00
C TYR A 67 -4.49 -5.90 13.39
N LEU A 68 -5.52 -6.65 12.97
CA LEU A 68 -6.76 -6.07 12.44
C LEU A 68 -7.50 -5.17 13.43
N SER A 69 -7.50 -5.56 14.73
CA SER A 69 -8.12 -4.74 15.78
C SER A 69 -7.42 -3.40 15.90
N ARG A 70 -6.09 -3.40 15.94
CA ARG A 70 -5.28 -2.17 16.02
C ARG A 70 -5.46 -1.30 14.81
N GLU A 71 -5.42 -1.86 13.58
CA GLU A 71 -5.70 -1.09 12.36
C GLU A 71 -7.10 -0.47 12.36
N ASN A 72 -8.12 -1.22 12.77
CA ASN A 72 -9.50 -0.73 12.78
C ASN A 72 -9.75 0.37 13.82
N THR A 73 -8.97 0.43 14.87
CA THR A 73 -9.08 1.45 15.93
C THR A 73 -8.09 2.60 15.74
N GLY A 74 -7.21 2.55 14.72
CA GLY A 74 -6.16 3.55 14.50
C GLY A 74 -5.04 3.51 15.56
N ASP A 75 -4.88 2.37 16.26
CA ASP A 75 -3.85 2.16 17.27
C ASP A 75 -2.51 1.73 16.63
N PHE A 76 -1.94 2.60 15.82
CA PHE A 76 -0.63 2.41 15.19
C PHE A 76 -0.07 3.76 14.71
N GLU A 77 1.25 3.89 14.65
CA GLU A 77 1.90 5.04 14.02
C GLU A 77 2.15 4.75 12.54
N ILE A 78 2.76 3.62 12.21
CA ILE A 78 2.85 3.09 10.85
C ILE A 78 2.43 1.61 10.89
N SER A 79 1.56 1.22 9.96
CA SER A 79 1.15 -0.17 9.79
C SER A 79 1.58 -0.70 8.43
N ARG A 80 2.10 -1.93 8.41
CA ARG A 80 2.39 -2.64 7.18
C ARG A 80 1.09 -3.23 6.63
N ALA A 81 0.60 -2.74 5.52
CA ALA A 81 -0.61 -3.22 4.88
C ALA A 81 -0.35 -3.75 3.46
N GLY A 82 -1.35 -4.35 2.87
CA GLY A 82 -1.36 -4.77 1.47
C GLY A 82 -2.79 -4.84 0.96
N TRP A 83 -2.98 -4.64 -0.33
CA TRP A 83 -4.27 -4.74 -0.98
C TRP A 83 -4.19 -5.61 -2.23
N ILE A 84 -5.12 -6.52 -2.36
CA ILE A 84 -5.39 -7.28 -3.58
C ILE A 84 -6.62 -6.65 -4.20
N GLY A 85 -6.55 -6.27 -5.49
CA GLY A 85 -7.68 -5.64 -6.15
C GLY A 85 -8.92 -6.54 -6.15
N ASP A 86 -10.09 -5.98 -5.84
CA ASP A 86 -11.36 -6.71 -5.88
C ASP A 86 -11.87 -6.91 -7.31
N TYR A 87 -11.40 -6.07 -8.23
CA TYR A 87 -11.75 -6.11 -9.65
C TYR A 87 -10.62 -5.52 -10.50
N GLN A 88 -10.64 -5.81 -11.80
CA GLN A 88 -9.60 -5.43 -12.75
C GLN A 88 -9.74 -3.96 -13.19
N ASP A 89 -9.50 -3.02 -12.27
CA ASP A 89 -9.53 -1.59 -12.54
C ASP A 89 -8.67 -0.84 -11.50
N PRO A 90 -7.94 0.23 -11.89
CA PRO A 90 -7.10 1.01 -10.95
C PRO A 90 -7.88 1.59 -9.76
N LYS A 91 -9.16 1.88 -9.94
CA LYS A 91 -10.03 2.44 -8.90
C LYS A 91 -10.10 1.58 -7.65
N THR A 92 -9.96 0.24 -7.76
CA THR A 92 -9.98 -0.66 -6.59
C THR A 92 -8.89 -0.31 -5.56
N PHE A 93 -7.76 0.25 -6.00
CA PHE A 93 -6.67 0.70 -5.13
C PHE A 93 -6.92 2.11 -4.58
N LEU A 94 -7.44 3.01 -5.42
CA LEU A 94 -7.70 4.38 -5.00
C LEU A 94 -8.93 4.48 -4.07
N ASP A 95 -9.96 3.66 -4.27
CA ASP A 95 -11.14 3.63 -3.39
C ASP A 95 -10.81 3.33 -1.92
N MET A 96 -9.68 2.69 -1.65
CA MET A 96 -9.23 2.41 -0.28
C MET A 96 -9.04 3.67 0.55
N MET A 97 -8.66 4.79 -0.09
CA MET A 97 -8.27 6.01 0.59
C MET A 97 -9.36 7.10 0.60
N VAL A 98 -10.57 6.77 0.15
CA VAL A 98 -11.72 7.69 0.23
C VAL A 98 -12.03 8.02 1.68
N THR A 99 -12.30 9.30 1.94
CA THR A 99 -12.63 9.82 3.27
C THR A 99 -13.75 9.02 3.93
N ASP A 100 -13.57 8.67 5.21
CA ASP A 100 -14.53 7.95 6.05
C ASP A 100 -15.00 6.58 5.49
N ARG A 101 -14.29 6.03 4.51
CA ARG A 101 -14.55 4.67 4.02
C ARG A 101 -13.85 3.62 4.87
N GLY A 102 -14.50 2.45 5.01
CA GLY A 102 -14.05 1.37 5.91
C GLY A 102 -12.66 0.80 5.65
N ASN A 103 -12.06 1.02 4.48
CA ASN A 103 -10.71 0.58 4.15
C ASN A 103 -9.64 1.64 4.42
N ASN A 104 -10.03 2.90 4.55
CA ASN A 104 -9.10 3.96 4.96
C ASN A 104 -8.90 3.92 6.48
N LYS A 105 -7.78 3.37 6.91
CA LYS A 105 -7.40 3.23 8.33
C LYS A 105 -6.47 4.33 8.80
N THR A 106 -6.04 5.23 7.92
CA THR A 106 -5.04 6.26 8.22
C THR A 106 -5.60 7.52 8.85
N GLY A 107 -6.92 7.71 8.80
CA GLY A 107 -7.56 8.97 9.19
C GLY A 107 -7.33 10.12 8.20
N TRP A 108 -6.62 9.88 7.10
CA TRP A 108 -6.42 10.86 6.05
C TRP A 108 -7.74 11.18 5.33
N SER A 109 -7.94 12.45 4.99
CA SER A 109 -9.08 12.90 4.22
C SER A 109 -8.68 14.02 3.26
N ASN A 110 -9.18 13.96 2.03
CA ASN A 110 -8.97 15.01 1.04
C ASN A 110 -10.20 15.13 0.12
N ALA A 111 -10.96 16.21 0.28
CA ALA A 111 -12.19 16.45 -0.48
C ALA A 111 -11.96 16.56 -2.01
N SER A 112 -10.78 17.00 -2.45
CA SER A 112 -10.42 17.05 -3.86
C SER A 112 -10.19 15.66 -4.42
N TYR A 113 -9.53 14.79 -3.65
CA TYR A 113 -9.35 13.38 -3.96
C TYR A 113 -10.69 12.67 -4.14
N ASP A 114 -11.57 12.78 -3.14
CA ASP A 114 -12.89 12.15 -3.16
C ASP A 114 -13.70 12.59 -4.39
N LYS A 115 -13.69 13.89 -4.68
CA LYS A 115 -14.38 14.48 -5.83
C LYS A 115 -13.83 13.98 -7.17
N LEU A 116 -12.53 13.72 -7.26
CA LEU A 116 -11.92 13.15 -8.47
C LEU A 116 -12.40 11.73 -8.70
N LEU A 117 -12.48 10.91 -7.65
CA LEU A 117 -13.01 9.53 -7.75
C LEU A 117 -14.51 9.52 -8.12
N GLU A 118 -15.30 10.46 -7.60
CA GLU A 118 -16.70 10.64 -8.02
C GLU A 118 -16.81 11.01 -9.50
N LYS A 119 -15.97 11.93 -9.99
CA LYS A 119 -15.92 12.31 -11.39
C LYS A 119 -15.52 11.13 -12.28
N ALA A 120 -14.49 10.38 -11.89
CA ALA A 120 -14.06 9.18 -12.59
C ALA A 120 -15.19 8.14 -12.70
N ALA A 121 -16.02 8.00 -11.66
CA ALA A 121 -17.17 7.09 -11.67
C ALA A 121 -18.32 7.53 -12.60
N LYS A 122 -18.41 8.84 -12.91
CA LYS A 122 -19.45 9.44 -13.76
C LYS A 122 -18.98 9.69 -15.19
N SER A 123 -17.71 9.49 -15.48
CA SER A 123 -17.13 9.71 -16.81
C SER A 123 -17.73 8.77 -17.85
N THR A 124 -17.94 9.29 -19.05
CA THR A 124 -18.48 8.54 -20.18
C THR A 124 -17.44 7.99 -21.13
N THR A 125 -16.19 8.51 -21.03
CA THR A 125 -15.04 8.03 -21.80
C THR A 125 -13.95 7.49 -20.90
N GLN A 126 -13.16 6.56 -21.41
CA GLN A 126 -12.04 5.97 -20.68
C GLN A 126 -10.92 7.00 -20.45
N GLU A 127 -10.68 7.87 -21.44
CA GLU A 127 -9.67 8.92 -21.33
C GLU A 127 -9.98 9.90 -20.20
N GLU A 128 -11.20 10.41 -20.15
CA GLU A 128 -11.63 11.32 -19.09
C GLU A 128 -11.55 10.62 -17.71
N ARG A 129 -12.02 9.38 -17.65
CA ARG A 129 -11.97 8.57 -16.44
C ARG A 129 -10.54 8.42 -15.91
N TYR A 130 -9.62 8.01 -16.76
CA TYR A 130 -8.22 7.84 -16.35
C TYR A 130 -7.53 9.16 -16.00
N ALA A 131 -7.88 10.27 -16.64
CA ALA A 131 -7.38 11.58 -16.25
C ALA A 131 -7.72 11.89 -14.79
N TYR A 132 -8.97 11.67 -14.37
CA TYR A 132 -9.36 11.88 -12.96
C TYR A 132 -8.67 10.92 -12.00
N LEU A 133 -8.52 9.63 -12.36
CA LEU A 133 -7.81 8.66 -11.53
C LEU A 133 -6.32 9.03 -11.37
N TYR A 134 -5.70 9.56 -12.42
CA TYR A 134 -4.33 10.06 -12.38
C TYR A 134 -4.16 11.26 -11.45
N GLU A 135 -5.06 12.23 -11.51
CA GLU A 135 -5.03 13.39 -10.60
C GLU A 135 -5.24 12.94 -9.15
N ALA A 136 -6.11 11.98 -8.91
CA ALA A 136 -6.31 11.41 -7.58
C ALA A 136 -5.05 10.69 -7.08
N GLU A 137 -4.43 9.83 -7.90
CA GLU A 137 -3.16 9.16 -7.58
C GLU A 137 -2.07 10.17 -7.23
N LYS A 138 -2.00 11.29 -7.98
CA LYS A 138 -1.02 12.33 -7.70
C LYS A 138 -1.19 12.94 -6.32
N ILE A 139 -2.42 13.28 -5.93
CA ILE A 139 -2.71 13.79 -4.57
C ILE A 139 -2.27 12.77 -3.52
N LEU A 140 -2.61 11.49 -3.72
CA LEU A 140 -2.26 10.41 -2.80
C LEU A 140 -0.74 10.26 -2.63
N ILE A 141 0.01 10.35 -3.71
CA ILE A 141 1.47 10.23 -3.68
C ILE A 141 2.14 11.52 -3.15
N ASP A 142 1.57 12.67 -3.38
CA ASP A 142 2.11 13.95 -2.87
C ASP A 142 1.88 14.09 -1.35
N GLU A 143 0.75 13.61 -0.82
CA GLU A 143 0.42 13.70 0.62
C GLU A 143 0.82 12.47 1.43
N LEU A 144 1.12 11.35 0.77
CA LEU A 144 1.65 10.10 1.34
C LEU A 144 0.92 9.54 2.58
N PRO A 145 -0.41 9.42 2.61
CA PRO A 145 -1.06 8.67 3.68
C PRO A 145 -0.72 7.18 3.64
N ILE A 146 -0.20 6.70 2.52
CA ILE A 146 0.41 5.38 2.32
C ILE A 146 1.77 5.53 1.65
N ILE A 147 2.70 4.63 1.97
CA ILE A 147 4.02 4.53 1.35
C ILE A 147 4.04 3.26 0.49
N PRO A 148 3.89 3.37 -0.84
CA PRO A 148 3.95 2.21 -1.72
C PRO A 148 5.35 1.59 -1.73
N ILE A 149 5.47 0.30 -1.43
CA ILE A 149 6.76 -0.40 -1.34
C ILE A 149 6.99 -1.27 -2.57
N TYR A 150 6.05 -2.17 -2.89
CA TYR A 150 6.16 -3.05 -4.05
C TYR A 150 4.80 -3.60 -4.47
N THR A 151 4.76 -4.14 -5.68
CA THR A 151 3.61 -4.89 -6.17
C THR A 151 3.86 -6.38 -6.00
N TYR A 152 2.94 -7.10 -5.39
CA TYR A 152 3.00 -8.54 -5.25
C TYR A 152 2.99 -9.23 -6.61
N THR A 153 3.79 -10.29 -6.73
CA THR A 153 3.73 -11.23 -7.83
C THR A 153 3.24 -12.58 -7.33
N ARG A 154 2.54 -13.32 -8.19
CA ARG A 154 2.13 -14.69 -7.92
C ARG A 154 3.12 -15.65 -8.56
N ILE A 155 3.67 -16.55 -7.75
CA ILE A 155 4.55 -17.63 -8.21
C ILE A 155 3.80 -18.94 -8.04
N TYR A 156 3.72 -19.71 -9.11
CA TYR A 156 3.06 -21.01 -9.09
C TYR A 156 3.85 -22.04 -9.91
N MET A 157 3.66 -23.29 -9.57
CA MET A 157 4.10 -24.43 -10.38
C MET A 157 2.86 -25.24 -10.77
N LYS A 158 2.76 -25.60 -12.05
CA LYS A 158 1.66 -26.36 -12.61
C LYS A 158 2.22 -27.58 -13.35
N HIS A 159 1.69 -28.78 -13.07
CA HIS A 159 2.03 -29.95 -13.84
C HIS A 159 1.44 -29.85 -15.25
N GLU A 160 2.12 -30.41 -16.25
CA GLU A 160 1.71 -30.29 -17.66
C GLU A 160 0.34 -30.92 -17.94
N SER A 161 -0.06 -31.93 -17.16
CA SER A 161 -1.38 -32.56 -17.28
C SER A 161 -2.54 -31.66 -16.80
N VAL A 162 -2.28 -30.59 -16.06
CA VAL A 162 -3.34 -29.68 -15.59
C VAL A 162 -3.69 -28.68 -16.69
N LYS A 163 -4.91 -28.77 -17.21
CA LYS A 163 -5.44 -27.89 -18.25
C LYS A 163 -6.54 -26.97 -17.70
N GLY A 164 -6.81 -25.86 -18.39
CA GLY A 164 -7.88 -24.92 -18.00
C GLY A 164 -7.53 -24.02 -16.81
N TRP A 165 -6.34 -24.15 -16.21
CA TRP A 165 -5.84 -23.24 -15.20
C TRP A 165 -4.89 -22.22 -15.81
N GLU A 166 -5.28 -20.97 -15.82
CA GLU A 166 -4.45 -19.87 -16.34
C GLU A 166 -4.33 -18.74 -15.30
N PRO A 167 -3.15 -18.12 -15.20
CA PRO A 167 -2.95 -17.01 -14.26
C PRO A 167 -3.84 -15.83 -14.62
N ASN A 168 -4.40 -15.18 -13.60
CA ASN A 168 -5.15 -13.95 -13.77
C ASN A 168 -4.89 -12.96 -12.63
N LEU A 169 -5.25 -11.69 -12.85
CA LEU A 169 -4.93 -10.60 -11.95
C LEU A 169 -5.52 -10.79 -10.53
N LEU A 170 -6.70 -11.37 -10.43
CA LEU A 170 -7.41 -11.57 -9.16
C LEU A 170 -7.04 -12.89 -8.48
N ASP A 171 -6.23 -13.75 -9.13
CA ASP A 171 -5.90 -15.10 -8.67
C ASP A 171 -7.16 -15.94 -8.33
N SER A 172 -8.22 -15.72 -9.08
CA SER A 172 -9.49 -16.44 -8.94
C SER A 172 -9.63 -17.45 -10.07
N HIS A 173 -9.72 -18.74 -9.71
CA HIS A 173 -9.78 -19.83 -10.67
C HIS A 173 -11.08 -20.61 -10.52
N ALA A 174 -11.83 -20.69 -11.60
CA ALA A 174 -13.05 -21.47 -11.65
C ALA A 174 -12.70 -22.96 -11.85
N TYR A 175 -12.61 -23.72 -10.77
CA TYR A 175 -12.19 -25.12 -10.77
C TYR A 175 -12.99 -26.03 -11.70
N GLN A 176 -14.23 -25.67 -12.02
CA GLN A 176 -15.08 -26.40 -12.98
C GLN A 176 -14.49 -26.49 -14.39
N TYR A 177 -13.53 -25.64 -14.74
CA TYR A 177 -12.85 -25.65 -16.05
C TYR A 177 -11.47 -26.30 -16.00
N ILE A 178 -11.04 -26.78 -14.84
CA ILE A 178 -9.75 -27.43 -14.68
C ILE A 178 -9.91 -28.94 -14.89
N THR A 179 -9.09 -29.50 -15.78
CA THR A 179 -9.04 -30.92 -16.08
C THR A 179 -7.63 -31.46 -15.87
N ILE A 180 -7.51 -32.77 -15.67
CA ILE A 180 -6.24 -33.51 -15.65
C ILE A 180 -6.25 -34.48 -16.84
N GLU A 181 -5.30 -34.33 -17.75
CA GLU A 181 -5.15 -35.14 -18.98
C GLU A 181 -3.83 -35.89 -18.97
#